data_4697b1031f78dff62641399c995b9d6c
#
_entry.id   4697b1031f78dff62641399c995b9d6c
#
_cell.length_a   1.000
_cell.length_b   1.000
_cell.length_c   1.000
_cell.angle_alpha   90.00
_cell.angle_beta   90.00
_cell.angle_gamma   90.00
#
_symmetry.space_group_name_H-M   'P 1'
#
loop_
_entity.id
_entity.type
_entity.pdbx_description
1 polymer ?
#
loop_
_entity_poly.entity_id
_entity_poly.type
_entity_poly.pdbx_seq_one_letter_code
_entity_poly.pdbx_strand_id
1 'polypeptide(L)'
;MIEGIDYCFIYPKEDKSSVHIRFLEGPYKDTIFKYGKVKFKEENDQVYLLFAYDVLESTVKKPAKLEKDGDFKNYIGDLLVEIMSSNIEQEVVDETGTDHFKEPNL
;
A
#
# COMPACT_ATOMS: atom_id res chain seq x y z
N MET A 1 11.56 -2.19 -1.82
CA MET A 1 11.87 -1.21 -0.77
C MET A 1 11.98 -1.91 0.57
N ILE A 2 12.76 -1.34 1.46
CA ILE A 2 13.02 -1.97 2.77
C ILE A 2 12.47 -1.09 3.87
N GLU A 3 11.61 -1.67 4.69
CA GLU A 3 11.06 -0.95 5.83
C GLU A 3 12.17 -0.54 6.78
N GLY A 4 12.13 0.70 7.25
CA GLY A 4 13.16 1.25 8.12
C GLY A 4 14.31 1.91 7.37
N ILE A 5 14.41 1.67 6.06
CA ILE A 5 15.44 2.28 5.22
C ILE A 5 14.79 3.15 4.16
N ASP A 6 13.88 2.58 3.39
CA ASP A 6 13.21 3.30 2.31
C ASP A 6 11.92 3.96 2.77
N TYR A 7 11.27 3.39 3.75
CA TYR A 7 10.02 3.91 4.27
C TYR A 7 9.81 3.42 5.70
N CYS A 8 8.89 4.05 6.42
CA CYS A 8 8.52 3.59 7.75
C CYS A 8 7.02 3.77 7.96
N PHE A 9 6.48 3.04 8.92
CA PHE A 9 5.08 3.14 9.29
C PHE A 9 4.94 4.13 10.45
N ILE A 10 3.90 4.95 10.39
CA ILE A 10 3.57 5.92 11.44
C ILE A 10 2.20 5.55 11.97
N TYR A 11 2.09 5.39 13.27
CA TYR A 11 0.83 5.02 13.93
C TYR A 11 0.30 6.25 14.69
N PRO A 12 -0.68 6.97 14.12
CA PRO A 12 -1.19 8.17 14.75
C PRO A 12 -1.84 7.86 16.09
N LYS A 13 -1.60 8.70 17.07
CA LYS A 13 -2.19 8.49 18.39
C LYS A 13 -3.70 8.73 18.39
N GLU A 14 -4.13 9.68 17.59
CA GLU A 14 -5.54 10.06 17.55
C GLU A 14 -6.42 9.05 16.79
N ASP A 15 -5.81 8.27 15.91
CA ASP A 15 -6.59 7.37 15.08
C ASP A 15 -5.86 6.04 15.01
N LYS A 16 -6.20 5.15 15.92
CA LYS A 16 -5.52 3.87 16.02
C LYS A 16 -5.89 2.91 14.91
N SER A 17 -6.90 3.26 14.12
CA SER A 17 -7.30 2.41 12.99
C SER A 17 -6.54 2.76 11.72
N SER A 18 -5.74 3.82 11.74
CA SER A 18 -4.99 4.25 10.57
C SER A 18 -3.51 3.96 10.71
N VAL A 19 -2.87 3.69 9.58
CA VAL A 19 -1.42 3.55 9.52
C VAL A 19 -0.96 4.44 8.38
N HIS A 20 -0.06 5.37 8.69
CA HIS A 20 0.51 6.25 7.67
C HIS A 20 1.87 5.71 7.26
N ILE A 21 2.29 6.05 6.06
CA ILE A 21 3.59 5.64 5.54
C ILE A 21 4.37 6.89 5.17
N ARG A 22 5.61 6.95 5.63
CA ARG A 22 6.51 8.04 5.30
C ARG A 22 7.67 7.48 4.52
N PHE A 23 7.97 8.09 3.36
CA PHE A 23 9.16 7.71 2.61
C PHE A 23 10.38 8.36 3.24
N LEU A 24 11.41 7.55 3.46
CA LEU A 24 12.65 8.01 4.09
C LEU A 24 13.71 8.35 3.04
N GLU A 25 13.60 7.75 1.86
CA GLU A 25 14.54 7.94 0.76
C GLU A 25 13.80 7.91 -0.56
N GLY A 26 14.50 8.25 -1.63
CA GLY A 26 13.95 8.13 -2.97
C GLY A 26 13.29 9.40 -3.47
N PRO A 27 12.57 9.31 -4.59
CA PRO A 27 12.02 10.51 -5.25
C PRO A 27 10.91 11.19 -4.46
N TYR A 28 10.31 10.51 -3.51
CA TYR A 28 9.23 11.08 -2.72
C TYR A 28 9.60 11.17 -1.24
N LYS A 29 10.88 11.39 -0.98
CA LYS A 29 11.37 11.49 0.39
C LYS A 29 10.55 12.49 1.20
N ASP A 30 10.23 12.12 2.43
CA ASP A 30 9.47 12.91 3.39
C ASP A 30 7.99 13.10 3.01
N THR A 31 7.51 12.39 2.01
CA THR A 31 6.09 12.35 1.71
C THR A 31 5.42 11.39 2.67
N ILE A 32 4.27 11.79 3.22
CA ILE A 32 3.47 10.96 4.11
C ILE A 32 2.11 10.74 3.47
N PHE A 33 1.72 9.49 3.37
CA PHE A 33 0.43 9.13 2.78
C PHE A 33 -0.14 7.94 3.52
N LYS A 34 -1.40 7.62 3.24
CA LYS A 34 -2.01 6.41 3.77
C LYS A 34 -2.82 5.74 2.68
N TYR A 35 -2.89 4.41 2.74
CA TYR A 35 -3.75 3.66 1.86
C TYR A 35 -5.16 3.66 2.43
N GLY A 36 -6.14 3.67 1.53
CA GLY A 36 -7.52 3.49 1.91
C GLY A 36 -7.97 2.07 1.57
N LYS A 37 -9.15 1.96 0.96
CA LYS A 37 -9.72 0.67 0.62
C LYS A 37 -8.91 0.00 -0.48
N VAL A 38 -8.64 -1.29 -0.34
CA VAL A 38 -7.90 -2.08 -1.31
C VAL A 38 -8.81 -3.20 -1.79
N LYS A 39 -8.87 -3.38 -3.12
CA LYS A 39 -9.68 -4.43 -3.73
C LYS A 39 -8.90 -5.13 -4.81
N PHE A 40 -9.27 -6.38 -5.07
CA PHE A 40 -8.76 -7.12 -6.22
C PHE A 40 -9.88 -7.26 -7.22
N LYS A 41 -9.55 -7.13 -8.50
CA LYS A 41 -10.49 -7.33 -9.57
C LYS A 41 -9.91 -8.34 -10.54
N GLU A 42 -10.66 -9.37 -10.86
CA GLU A 42 -10.21 -10.39 -11.81
C GLU A 42 -10.96 -10.19 -13.12
N GLU A 43 -10.21 -10.15 -14.22
CA GLU A 43 -10.79 -9.91 -15.52
C GLU A 43 -9.88 -10.50 -16.58
N ASN A 44 -10.41 -11.37 -17.43
CA ASN A 44 -9.65 -11.96 -18.54
C ASN A 44 -8.40 -12.69 -18.04
N ASP A 45 -8.56 -13.44 -16.95
CA ASP A 45 -7.48 -14.21 -16.35
C ASP A 45 -6.35 -13.36 -15.78
N GLN A 46 -6.62 -12.07 -15.59
CA GLN A 46 -5.66 -11.16 -14.95
C GLN A 46 -6.25 -10.62 -13.68
N VAL A 47 -5.38 -10.37 -12.71
CA VAL A 47 -5.81 -9.81 -11.45
C VAL A 47 -5.27 -8.40 -11.35
N TYR A 48 -6.16 -7.46 -11.09
CA TYR A 48 -5.81 -6.05 -10.92
C TYR A 48 -5.96 -5.64 -9.48
N LEU A 49 -5.05 -4.81 -9.02
CA LEU A 49 -5.11 -4.26 -7.68
C LEU A 49 -5.66 -2.85 -7.77
N LEU A 50 -6.78 -2.63 -7.10
CA LEU A 50 -7.42 -1.31 -7.04
C LEU A 50 -7.29 -0.81 -5.61
N PHE A 51 -6.81 0.41 -5.44
CA PHE A 51 -6.64 0.95 -4.11
C PHE A 51 -6.88 2.45 -4.09
N ALA A 52 -7.36 2.92 -2.95
CA ALA A 52 -7.48 4.35 -2.70
C ALA A 52 -6.31 4.77 -1.82
N TYR A 53 -6.02 6.05 -1.82
CA TYR A 53 -4.95 6.58 -0.98
C TYR A 53 -5.16 8.08 -0.80
N ASP A 54 -4.60 8.61 0.29
CA ASP A 54 -4.61 10.04 0.57
C ASP A 54 -3.19 10.48 0.85
N VAL A 55 -2.79 11.60 0.25
CA VAL A 55 -1.48 12.19 0.53
C VAL A 55 -1.67 13.22 1.63
N LEU A 56 -0.97 13.03 2.74
CA LEU A 56 -1.13 13.90 3.91
C LEU A 56 -0.11 15.03 3.92
N GLU A 57 1.13 14.74 3.54
CA GLU A 57 2.20 15.73 3.46
C GLU A 57 3.10 15.41 2.29
N SER A 58 3.62 16.43 1.65
CA SER A 58 4.52 16.22 0.52
C SER A 58 5.49 17.39 0.41
N THR A 59 6.75 17.06 0.07
CA THR A 59 7.78 18.06 -0.17
C THR A 59 8.04 18.24 -1.66
N VAL A 60 7.42 17.40 -2.51
CA VAL A 60 7.66 17.44 -3.96
C VAL A 60 6.63 18.28 -4.69
N LYS A 61 5.36 18.09 -4.34
CA LYS A 61 4.23 18.78 -4.92
C LYS A 61 3.21 18.99 -3.82
N LYS A 62 2.21 19.84 -4.07
CA LYS A 62 1.10 19.96 -3.14
C LYS A 62 0.41 18.59 -3.04
N PRO A 63 -0.06 18.21 -1.84
CA PRO A 63 -0.66 16.90 -1.66
C PRO A 63 -1.77 16.58 -2.66
N ALA A 64 -2.65 17.55 -2.95
CA ALA A 64 -3.74 17.30 -3.88
C ALA A 64 -3.24 16.99 -5.29
N LYS A 65 -2.13 17.61 -5.68
CA LYS A 65 -1.55 17.35 -7.00
C LYS A 65 -0.85 16.01 -7.03
N LEU A 66 -0.16 15.67 -5.95
CA LEU A 66 0.55 14.40 -5.89
C LEU A 66 -0.42 13.23 -5.91
N GLU A 67 -1.60 13.40 -5.32
CA GLU A 67 -2.62 12.36 -5.35
C GLU A 67 -3.07 12.02 -6.77
N LYS A 68 -2.97 12.98 -7.68
CA LYS A 68 -3.39 12.77 -9.06
C LYS A 68 -2.23 12.41 -9.98
N ASP A 69 -1.03 12.29 -9.41
CA ASP A 69 0.17 12.00 -10.20
C ASP A 69 0.26 10.49 -10.44
N GLY A 70 0.24 10.09 -11.71
CA GLY A 70 0.27 8.67 -12.07
C GLY A 70 1.57 7.98 -11.67
N ASP A 71 2.69 8.70 -11.72
CA ASP A 71 3.98 8.13 -11.32
C ASP A 71 3.99 7.82 -9.82
N PHE A 72 3.42 8.72 -9.01
CA PHE A 72 3.31 8.49 -7.59
C PHE A 72 2.41 7.29 -7.32
N LYS A 73 1.27 7.22 -8.01
CA LYS A 73 0.34 6.11 -7.84
C LYS A 73 1.01 4.78 -8.14
N ASN A 74 1.77 4.73 -9.23
CA ASN A 74 2.48 3.51 -9.59
C ASN A 74 3.54 3.16 -8.55
N TYR A 75 4.21 4.16 -8.03
CA TYR A 75 5.25 3.96 -7.02
C TYR A 75 4.68 3.33 -5.76
N ILE A 76 3.58 3.88 -5.24
CA ILE A 76 2.98 3.34 -4.02
C ILE A 76 2.21 2.06 -4.30
N GLY A 77 1.76 1.85 -5.53
CA GLY A 77 1.14 0.57 -5.91
C GLY A 77 2.15 -0.56 -5.85
N ASP A 78 3.37 -0.32 -6.33
CA ASP A 78 4.43 -1.31 -6.25
C ASP A 78 4.78 -1.62 -4.80
N LEU A 79 4.82 -0.59 -3.96
CA LEU A 79 5.08 -0.80 -2.54
C LEU A 79 3.97 -1.64 -1.91
N LEU A 80 2.71 -1.36 -2.25
CA LEU A 80 1.58 -2.09 -1.70
C LEU A 80 1.68 -3.57 -2.06
N VAL A 81 2.04 -3.87 -3.29
CA VAL A 81 2.21 -5.27 -3.72
C VAL A 81 3.31 -5.95 -2.90
N GLU A 82 4.40 -5.25 -2.65
CA GLU A 82 5.48 -5.81 -1.83
C GLU A 82 5.02 -6.12 -0.42
N ILE A 83 4.28 -5.18 0.18
CA ILE A 83 3.78 -5.37 1.54
C ILE A 83 2.81 -6.55 1.59
N MET A 84 1.91 -6.62 0.62
CA MET A 84 0.92 -7.69 0.60
C MET A 84 1.53 -9.03 0.32
N SER A 85 2.55 -9.08 -0.53
CA SER A 85 3.22 -10.34 -0.84
C SER A 85 3.90 -10.93 0.40
N SER A 86 4.52 -10.08 1.20
CA SER A 86 5.14 -10.55 2.44
C SER A 86 4.10 -11.13 3.39
N ASN A 87 2.96 -10.45 3.51
CA ASN A 87 1.91 -10.91 4.39
C ASN A 87 1.29 -12.21 3.90
N ILE A 88 1.09 -12.31 2.59
CA ILE A 88 0.52 -13.51 2.01
C ILE A 88 1.43 -14.70 2.23
N GLU A 89 2.73 -14.50 2.09
CA GLU A 89 3.67 -15.59 2.32
C GLU A 89 3.60 -16.09 3.75
N GLN A 90 3.44 -15.19 4.70
CA GLN A 90 3.30 -15.59 6.08
C GLN A 90 2.01 -16.37 6.30
N GLU A 91 0.95 -15.93 5.68
CA GLU A 91 -0.33 -16.60 5.84
C GLU A 91 -0.36 -17.97 5.19
N VAL A 92 0.28 -18.10 4.05
CA VAL A 92 0.35 -19.37 3.37
C VAL A 92 1.05 -20.40 4.23
N VAL A 93 2.07 -19.97 4.95
CA VAL A 93 2.73 -20.88 5.84
C VAL A 93 1.78 -21.38 6.91
N ASP A 94 0.90 -20.51 7.38
CA ASP A 94 -0.04 -20.92 8.38
C ASP A 94 -1.06 -21.81 7.83
N GLU A 95 -1.52 -21.52 6.63
CA GLU A 95 -2.71 -22.04 6.22
C GLU A 95 -2.63 -23.17 5.51
N THR A 96 -2.09 -23.19 4.65
CA THR A 96 -2.20 -24.09 3.75
C THR A 96 -3.43 -23.95 3.08
N GLY A 97 -3.80 -23.43 2.66
CA GLY A 97 -4.99 -23.39 2.00
C GLY A 97 -5.80 -22.47 1.86
N THR A 98 -5.81 -22.47 1.92
CA THR A 98 -6.58 -21.84 1.62
C THR A 98 -7.37 -21.24 1.32
N ASP A 99 -7.57 -21.35 1.47
CA ASP A 99 -8.41 -20.82 1.01
C ASP A 99 -9.04 -19.93 1.06
N HIS A 100 -8.94 -19.91 1.31
CA HIS A 100 -9.63 -19.02 1.15
C HIS A 100 -9.82 -18.02 0.77
N PHE A 101 -9.39 -18.11 0.51
CA PHE A 101 -9.60 -17.13 0.02
C PHE A 101 -10.08 -17.11 -0.73
N LYS A 102 -10.18 -17.88 -0.90
CA LYS A 102 -10.75 -17.89 -1.72
C LYS A 102 -11.53 -17.68 -1.74
N GLU A 103 -11.72 -17.98 -1.37
CA GLU A 103 -12.46 -17.86 -1.57
C GLU A 103 -12.90 -17.23 -1.38
N PRO A 104 -12.97 -17.45 -1.41
CA PRO A 104 -13.58 -17.00 -1.51
C PRO A 104 -14.04 -16.53 -1.53
N ASN A 105 -14.04 -17.07 -1.34
CA ASN A 105 -14.53 -16.85 -1.60
C ASN A 105 -14.75 -16.25 -1.38
N LEU A 106 -14.34 -16.70 -1.32
CA LEU A 106 -14.51 -16.40 -1.42
C LEU A 106 -14.76 -16.04 -1.41
#